data_46e65ffc5b9fbce0375ad706c66fe329
#
_entry.id   46e65ffc5b9fbce0375ad706c66fe329
#
_cell.length_a   1.000
_cell.length_b   1.000
_cell.length_c   1.000
_cell.angle_alpha   90.00
_cell.angle_beta   90.00
_cell.angle_gamma   90.00
#
_symmetry.space_group_name_H-M   'P 1'
#
loop_
_entity.id
_entity.type
_entity.pdbx_description
1 polymer ?
#
loop_
_entity_poly.entity_id
_entity_poly.type
_entity_poly.pdbx_seq_one_letter_code
_entity_poly.pdbx_strand_id
1 'polypeptide(L)'
;GAILPRDGAAADGADLQRALEIAVACNDADLRHREDAWTWRGDPTDIALLALAAKHGVDREELLTRAPRVDEIPFEADRRYAASYHARDGVTWVAVKGAPERVLDMCRLTPDALDAARTAAEGMAARGLRVIALASGELPAASDRSGTPDEPGNLEFCGLVGLIDPLRPEARAAVRRCREAGIRVIMVTGDHPVTALAIARDLGLATGPEEVVAGSELSADRPEAFRAAVERATVFARVAPEQKLAIVAAAQEAGHYVAVTGDGVNDAPALRRANIGIAMGKGGTDVAREAAGLVLSDDNFATIVNGIEEGRIAYRNIRHVVYLLIAAGVAEVLTVGLAVLVGLPLPLLPVQLLWLNLVTNGIQDVGLAF
;
A
#
# COMPACT_ATOMS: atom_id res chain seq x y z
N GLY A 1 -13.90 2.11 -13.02
CA GLY A 1 -13.84 0.65 -13.01
C GLY A 1 -14.55 0.08 -14.23
N ALA A 2 -13.99 -0.94 -14.85
CA ALA A 2 -14.70 -1.67 -15.89
C ALA A 2 -15.64 -2.67 -15.21
N ILE A 3 -16.91 -2.69 -15.60
CA ILE A 3 -17.80 -3.80 -15.27
C ILE A 3 -17.50 -4.89 -16.28
N LEU A 4 -16.95 -6.00 -15.81
CA LEU A 4 -16.79 -7.18 -16.63
C LEU A 4 -18.08 -8.00 -16.48
N PRO A 5 -18.80 -8.27 -17.57
CA PRO A 5 -19.94 -9.16 -17.52
C PRO A 5 -19.46 -10.56 -17.12
N ARG A 6 -20.33 -11.29 -16.44
CA ARG A 6 -20.17 -12.72 -16.18
C ARG A 6 -19.92 -13.43 -17.52
N ASP A 7 -18.94 -14.31 -17.60
CA ASP A 7 -18.60 -15.03 -18.84
C ASP A 7 -19.87 -15.55 -19.54
N GLY A 8 -20.17 -14.97 -20.70
CA GLY A 8 -21.19 -15.44 -21.63
C GLY A 8 -22.63 -14.93 -21.48
N ALA A 9 -22.96 -14.16 -20.44
CA ALA A 9 -24.23 -13.47 -20.36
C ALA A 9 -23.98 -11.99 -20.07
N ALA A 10 -24.56 -11.09 -20.87
CA ALA A 10 -24.76 -9.72 -20.43
C ALA A 10 -25.51 -9.80 -19.10
N ALA A 11 -24.98 -9.19 -18.01
CA ALA A 11 -25.74 -9.04 -16.79
C ALA A 11 -27.08 -8.40 -17.20
N ASP A 12 -28.19 -9.08 -16.88
CA ASP A 12 -29.50 -8.51 -17.13
C ASP A 12 -29.48 -7.15 -16.41
N GLY A 13 -29.86 -6.08 -17.07
CA GLY A 13 -29.76 -4.73 -16.50
C GLY A 13 -30.44 -4.64 -15.13
N ALA A 14 -31.42 -5.51 -14.88
CA ALA A 14 -32.15 -5.66 -13.62
C ALA A 14 -31.26 -6.23 -12.47
N ASP A 15 -30.42 -7.24 -12.74
CA ASP A 15 -29.55 -7.84 -11.73
C ASP A 15 -28.43 -6.87 -11.32
N LEU A 16 -27.87 -6.15 -12.29
CA LEU A 16 -26.90 -5.10 -12.02
C LEU A 16 -27.51 -3.98 -11.17
N GLN A 17 -28.70 -3.51 -11.56
CA GLN A 17 -29.41 -2.45 -10.81
C GLN A 17 -29.65 -2.87 -9.36
N ARG A 18 -30.08 -4.11 -9.12
CA ARG A 18 -30.30 -4.65 -7.77
C ARG A 18 -29.00 -4.70 -6.95
N ALA A 19 -27.91 -5.17 -7.55
CA ALA A 19 -26.60 -5.19 -6.90
C ALA A 19 -26.14 -3.78 -6.51
N LEU A 20 -26.34 -2.79 -7.37
CA LEU A 20 -26.01 -1.39 -7.09
C LEU A 20 -26.89 -0.79 -6.01
N GLU A 21 -28.20 -1.09 -5.98
CA GLU A 21 -29.10 -0.67 -4.90
C GLU A 21 -28.65 -1.23 -3.53
N ILE A 22 -28.22 -2.50 -3.47
CA ILE A 22 -27.67 -3.11 -2.24
C ILE A 22 -26.38 -2.39 -1.82
N ALA A 23 -25.47 -2.11 -2.77
CA ALA A 23 -24.22 -1.42 -2.51
C ALA A 23 -24.44 0.01 -1.92
N VAL A 24 -25.52 0.66 -2.30
CA VAL A 24 -25.93 1.97 -1.77
C VAL A 24 -26.67 1.86 -0.44
N ALA A 25 -27.61 0.93 -0.32
CA ALA A 25 -28.46 0.78 0.86
C ALA A 25 -27.65 0.31 2.08
N CYS A 26 -26.84 -0.73 1.91
CA CYS A 26 -25.96 -1.25 2.95
C CYS A 26 -24.62 -0.50 2.96
N ASN A 27 -24.64 0.80 3.30
CA ASN A 27 -23.47 1.67 3.18
C ASN A 27 -23.56 2.84 4.17
N ASP A 28 -22.46 3.07 4.91
CA ASP A 28 -22.36 4.12 5.91
C ASP A 28 -21.45 5.28 5.50
N ALA A 29 -20.81 5.17 4.33
CA ALA A 29 -20.00 6.26 3.79
C ALA A 29 -20.87 7.37 3.18
N ASP A 30 -20.30 8.54 3.02
CA ASP A 30 -20.88 9.68 2.32
C ASP A 30 -20.00 10.04 1.11
N LEU A 31 -20.63 10.17 -0.05
CA LEU A 31 -19.98 10.55 -1.31
C LEU A 31 -20.84 11.64 -1.96
N ARG A 32 -20.28 12.84 -2.13
CA ARG A 32 -20.99 14.01 -2.70
C ARG A 32 -20.18 14.64 -3.81
N HIS A 33 -20.89 15.07 -4.83
CA HIS A 33 -20.34 15.90 -5.89
C HIS A 33 -20.75 17.36 -5.66
N ARG A 34 -19.75 18.25 -5.44
CA ARG A 34 -19.97 19.69 -5.23
C ARG A 34 -18.97 20.48 -6.07
N GLU A 35 -19.43 21.48 -6.81
CA GLU A 35 -18.57 22.45 -7.54
C GLU A 35 -17.44 21.77 -8.33
N ASP A 36 -17.77 20.74 -9.14
CA ASP A 36 -16.84 19.92 -9.93
C ASP A 36 -15.82 19.07 -9.14
N ALA A 37 -15.97 18.96 -7.83
CA ALA A 37 -15.15 18.12 -6.97
C ALA A 37 -15.96 17.06 -6.23
N TRP A 38 -15.39 15.85 -6.13
CA TRP A 38 -15.93 14.80 -5.27
C TRP A 38 -15.39 14.94 -3.85
N THR A 39 -16.30 14.98 -2.87
CA THR A 39 -15.98 14.92 -1.46
C THR A 39 -16.50 13.61 -0.87
N TRP A 40 -15.75 13.00 0.02
CA TRP A 40 -16.12 11.71 0.60
C TRP A 40 -15.74 11.63 2.07
N ARG A 41 -16.47 10.79 2.81
CA ARG A 41 -16.22 10.47 4.21
C ARG A 41 -16.67 9.03 4.48
N GLY A 42 -15.84 8.24 5.15
CA GLY A 42 -16.16 6.86 5.53
C GLY A 42 -15.11 5.85 5.09
N ASP A 43 -15.43 4.57 5.18
CA ASP A 43 -14.54 3.47 4.77
C ASP A 43 -14.28 3.48 3.26
N PRO A 44 -13.02 3.32 2.80
CA PRO A 44 -12.70 3.32 1.37
C PRO A 44 -13.45 2.28 0.53
N THR A 45 -13.76 1.12 1.12
CA THR A 45 -14.56 0.06 0.47
C THR A 45 -15.97 0.54 0.19
N ASP A 46 -16.57 1.20 1.16
CA ASP A 46 -17.91 1.76 1.08
C ASP A 46 -17.98 2.90 0.06
N ILE A 47 -16.99 3.78 0.07
CA ILE A 47 -16.86 4.86 -0.93
C ILE A 47 -16.74 4.29 -2.35
N ALA A 48 -15.96 3.21 -2.53
CA ALA A 48 -15.82 2.58 -3.85
C ALA A 48 -17.14 1.99 -4.35
N LEU A 49 -17.96 1.41 -3.47
CA LEU A 49 -19.30 0.92 -3.78
C LEU A 49 -20.25 2.05 -4.17
N LEU A 50 -20.23 3.17 -3.43
CA LEU A 50 -21.02 4.36 -3.79
C LEU A 50 -20.58 4.96 -5.12
N ALA A 51 -19.27 5.03 -5.37
CA ALA A 51 -18.73 5.53 -6.62
C ALA A 51 -19.12 4.64 -7.82
N LEU A 52 -19.17 3.31 -7.62
CA LEU A 52 -19.66 2.37 -8.61
C LEU A 52 -21.15 2.65 -8.93
N ALA A 53 -21.99 2.76 -7.91
CA ALA A 53 -23.41 3.02 -8.06
C ALA A 53 -23.69 4.38 -8.74
N ALA A 54 -23.00 5.44 -8.33
CA ALA A 54 -23.11 6.77 -8.95
C ALA A 54 -22.73 6.77 -10.43
N LYS A 55 -21.70 6.03 -10.85
CA LYS A 55 -21.32 5.86 -12.27
C LYS A 55 -22.41 5.20 -13.11
N HIS A 56 -23.29 4.44 -12.49
CA HIS A 56 -24.41 3.77 -13.15
C HIS A 56 -25.75 4.48 -12.91
N GLY A 57 -25.73 5.70 -12.38
CA GLY A 57 -26.91 6.54 -12.23
C GLY A 57 -27.83 6.16 -11.07
N VAL A 58 -27.35 5.37 -10.09
CA VAL A 58 -28.10 5.10 -8.86
C VAL A 58 -27.91 6.27 -7.91
N ASP A 59 -29.00 7.00 -7.68
CA ASP A 59 -29.04 8.10 -6.72
C ASP A 59 -29.33 7.59 -5.31
N ARG A 60 -28.43 7.87 -4.37
CA ARG A 60 -28.56 7.44 -2.97
C ARG A 60 -29.72 8.10 -2.25
N GLU A 61 -29.94 9.40 -2.44
CA GLU A 61 -30.99 10.13 -1.73
C GLU A 61 -32.37 9.68 -2.20
N GLU A 62 -32.51 9.46 -3.52
CA GLU A 62 -33.75 8.91 -4.10
C GLU A 62 -34.02 7.49 -3.58
N LEU A 63 -33.02 6.60 -3.57
CA LEU A 63 -33.16 5.24 -3.07
C LEU A 63 -33.57 5.21 -1.60
N LEU A 64 -32.90 5.96 -0.74
CA LEU A 64 -33.19 5.98 0.70
C LEU A 64 -34.51 6.71 1.04
N THR A 65 -34.99 7.57 0.15
CA THR A 65 -36.33 8.16 0.28
C THR A 65 -37.41 7.11 -0.03
N ARG A 66 -37.22 6.26 -1.05
CA ARG A 66 -38.14 5.18 -1.40
C ARG A 66 -38.08 3.99 -0.45
N ALA A 67 -36.90 3.75 0.13
CA ALA A 67 -36.61 2.64 1.04
C ALA A 67 -35.83 3.16 2.26
N PRO A 68 -36.48 3.87 3.20
CA PRO A 68 -35.80 4.37 4.39
C PRO A 68 -35.26 3.23 5.24
N ARG A 69 -34.04 3.42 5.77
CA ARG A 69 -33.41 2.47 6.68
C ARG A 69 -34.16 2.45 8.01
N VAL A 70 -34.51 1.28 8.48
CA VAL A 70 -35.23 1.06 9.74
C VAL A 70 -34.40 0.38 10.80
N ASP A 71 -33.36 -0.39 10.38
CA ASP A 71 -32.44 -1.09 11.27
C ASP A 71 -31.13 -1.45 10.56
N GLU A 72 -30.11 -1.86 11.33
CA GLU A 72 -28.82 -2.28 10.74
C GLU A 72 -28.06 -3.27 11.62
N ILE A 73 -27.19 -4.05 10.99
CA ILE A 73 -26.11 -4.81 11.60
C ILE A 73 -24.82 -4.23 11.05
N PRO A 74 -24.04 -3.48 11.85
CA PRO A 74 -22.79 -2.87 11.40
C PRO A 74 -21.75 -3.93 11.08
N PHE A 75 -20.80 -3.58 10.24
CA PHE A 75 -19.68 -4.47 9.92
C PHE A 75 -18.80 -4.70 11.15
N GLU A 76 -18.53 -5.96 11.43
CA GLU A 76 -17.54 -6.40 12.41
C GLU A 76 -16.60 -7.44 11.78
N ALA A 77 -15.33 -7.38 12.13
CA ALA A 77 -14.30 -8.27 11.56
C ALA A 77 -14.60 -9.76 11.81
N ASP A 78 -15.20 -10.08 12.95
CA ASP A 78 -15.56 -11.45 13.32
C ASP A 78 -16.77 -11.94 12.52
N ARG A 79 -17.75 -11.09 12.29
CA ARG A 79 -18.96 -11.39 11.49
C ARG A 79 -18.67 -11.44 10.00
N ARG A 80 -17.77 -10.59 9.51
CA ARG A 80 -17.36 -10.45 8.10
C ARG A 80 -18.48 -10.07 7.14
N TYR A 81 -19.56 -9.48 7.63
CA TYR A 81 -20.65 -8.88 6.85
C TYR A 81 -21.26 -7.69 7.55
N ALA A 82 -21.99 -6.88 6.78
CA ALA A 82 -22.89 -5.86 7.25
C ALA A 82 -24.27 -6.11 6.61
N ALA A 83 -25.32 -5.72 7.30
CA ALA A 83 -26.68 -5.77 6.79
C ALA A 83 -27.42 -4.48 7.12
N SER A 84 -28.31 -4.03 6.24
CA SER A 84 -29.23 -2.93 6.49
C SER A 84 -30.66 -3.33 6.14
N TYR A 85 -31.60 -2.86 6.92
CA TYR A 85 -33.02 -3.18 6.81
C TYR A 85 -33.76 -1.92 6.41
N HIS A 86 -34.60 -2.03 5.39
CA HIS A 86 -35.28 -0.89 4.79
C HIS A 86 -36.78 -1.13 4.65
N ALA A 87 -37.59 -0.13 4.96
CA ALA A 87 -39.03 -0.21 4.69
C ALA A 87 -39.30 0.06 3.21
N ARG A 88 -39.85 -0.93 2.47
CA ARG A 88 -40.13 -0.83 1.04
C ARG A 88 -41.42 -1.56 0.71
N ASP A 89 -42.39 -0.87 0.11
CA ASP A 89 -43.63 -1.46 -0.42
C ASP A 89 -44.38 -2.37 0.57
N GLY A 90 -44.36 -2.04 1.85
CA GLY A 90 -45.05 -2.82 2.88
C GLY A 90 -44.33 -4.07 3.38
N VAL A 91 -43.08 -4.27 2.95
CA VAL A 91 -42.16 -5.33 3.42
C VAL A 91 -40.87 -4.70 3.99
N THR A 92 -40.11 -5.49 4.73
CA THR A 92 -38.75 -5.10 5.14
C THR A 92 -37.78 -5.70 4.13
N TRP A 93 -37.22 -4.84 3.28
CA TRP A 93 -36.13 -5.21 2.38
C TRP A 93 -34.81 -5.26 3.13
N VAL A 94 -34.07 -6.35 2.99
CA VAL A 94 -32.76 -6.58 3.60
C VAL A 94 -31.69 -6.51 2.54
N ALA A 95 -30.71 -5.64 2.73
CA ALA A 95 -29.50 -5.53 1.90
C ALA A 95 -28.29 -6.00 2.70
N VAL A 96 -27.49 -6.92 2.14
CA VAL A 96 -26.33 -7.51 2.81
C VAL A 96 -25.10 -7.39 1.92
N LYS A 97 -23.98 -6.99 2.52
CA LYS A 97 -22.65 -7.02 1.89
C LYS A 97 -21.62 -7.66 2.82
N GLY A 98 -20.64 -8.36 2.27
CA GLY A 98 -19.59 -8.95 3.10
C GLY A 98 -18.64 -9.87 2.36
N ALA A 99 -17.84 -10.60 3.14
CA ALA A 99 -16.94 -11.61 2.60
C ALA A 99 -17.73 -12.71 1.85
N PRO A 100 -17.27 -13.10 0.65
CA PRO A 100 -18.01 -14.05 -0.19
C PRO A 100 -18.41 -15.33 0.55
N GLU A 101 -17.47 -15.93 1.28
CA GLU A 101 -17.72 -17.15 2.04
C GLU A 101 -18.85 -17.00 3.06
N ARG A 102 -18.97 -15.82 3.68
CA ARG A 102 -19.99 -15.57 4.70
C ARG A 102 -21.35 -15.25 4.11
N VAL A 103 -21.40 -14.42 3.08
CA VAL A 103 -22.64 -13.99 2.44
C VAL A 103 -23.25 -15.14 1.63
N LEU A 104 -22.44 -15.96 0.96
CA LEU A 104 -22.93 -17.12 0.20
C LEU A 104 -23.59 -18.16 1.10
N ASP A 105 -23.11 -18.35 2.33
CA ASP A 105 -23.72 -19.26 3.32
C ASP A 105 -25.10 -18.78 3.79
N MET A 106 -25.42 -17.47 3.65
CA MET A 106 -26.74 -16.91 3.95
C MET A 106 -27.73 -17.01 2.79
N CYS A 107 -27.25 -17.39 1.58
CA CYS A 107 -28.06 -17.36 0.37
C CYS A 107 -28.69 -18.72 0.02
N ARG A 108 -29.87 -18.64 -0.62
CA ARG A 108 -30.55 -19.82 -1.19
C ARG A 108 -29.94 -20.15 -2.55
N LEU A 109 -28.87 -20.95 -2.55
CA LEU A 109 -28.20 -21.38 -3.77
C LEU A 109 -28.27 -22.88 -3.92
N THR A 110 -28.40 -23.38 -5.15
CA THR A 110 -28.14 -24.77 -5.44
C THR A 110 -26.66 -25.09 -5.27
N PRO A 111 -26.26 -26.34 -5.01
CA PRO A 111 -24.83 -26.68 -4.87
C PRO A 111 -24.00 -26.22 -6.05
N ASP A 112 -24.47 -26.41 -7.29
CA ASP A 112 -23.75 -25.97 -8.49
C ASP A 112 -23.61 -24.45 -8.59
N ALA A 113 -24.64 -23.68 -8.20
CA ALA A 113 -24.60 -22.23 -8.19
C ALA A 113 -23.67 -21.69 -7.08
N LEU A 114 -23.61 -22.35 -5.93
CA LEU A 114 -22.71 -22.03 -4.83
C LEU A 114 -21.25 -22.26 -5.25
N ASP A 115 -20.96 -23.40 -5.87
CA ASP A 115 -19.60 -23.72 -6.35
C ASP A 115 -19.16 -22.76 -7.46
N ALA A 116 -20.06 -22.40 -8.37
CA ALA A 116 -19.80 -21.40 -9.41
C ALA A 116 -19.49 -20.02 -8.79
N ALA A 117 -20.26 -19.60 -7.78
CA ALA A 117 -20.03 -18.31 -7.11
C ALA A 117 -18.70 -18.30 -6.33
N ARG A 118 -18.35 -19.39 -5.65
CA ARG A 118 -17.07 -19.55 -4.96
C ARG A 118 -15.89 -19.50 -5.93
N THR A 119 -15.97 -20.27 -7.02
CA THR A 119 -14.95 -20.27 -8.08
C THR A 119 -14.76 -18.87 -8.69
N ALA A 120 -15.87 -18.16 -8.93
CA ALA A 120 -15.82 -16.78 -9.43
C ALA A 120 -15.14 -15.84 -8.42
N ALA A 121 -15.47 -15.95 -7.14
CA ALA A 121 -14.84 -15.14 -6.07
C ALA A 121 -13.33 -15.43 -5.97
N GLU A 122 -12.93 -16.69 -6.00
CA GLU A 122 -11.52 -17.10 -6.00
C GLU A 122 -10.78 -16.60 -7.25
N GLY A 123 -11.40 -16.70 -8.43
CA GLY A 123 -10.83 -16.17 -9.67
C GLY A 123 -10.68 -14.64 -9.66
N MET A 124 -11.58 -13.92 -9.01
CA MET A 124 -11.44 -12.48 -8.79
C MET A 124 -10.32 -12.17 -7.79
N ALA A 125 -10.26 -12.89 -6.67
CA ALA A 125 -9.21 -12.73 -5.67
C ALA A 125 -7.81 -13.05 -6.24
N ALA A 126 -7.70 -14.07 -7.08
CA ALA A 126 -6.46 -14.44 -7.77
C ALA A 126 -5.93 -13.31 -8.70
N ARG A 127 -6.82 -12.41 -9.13
CA ARG A 127 -6.45 -11.20 -9.89
C ARG A 127 -6.10 -10.00 -9.00
N GLY A 128 -5.99 -10.20 -7.70
CA GLY A 128 -5.67 -9.14 -6.74
C GLY A 128 -6.85 -8.26 -6.33
N LEU A 129 -8.09 -8.69 -6.62
CA LEU A 129 -9.26 -7.92 -6.24
C LEU A 129 -9.69 -8.28 -4.80
N ARG A 130 -10.06 -7.25 -4.03
CA ARG A 130 -10.84 -7.45 -2.80
C ARG A 130 -12.27 -7.75 -3.20
N VAL A 131 -12.74 -8.95 -2.95
CA VAL A 131 -14.06 -9.42 -3.39
C VAL A 131 -15.08 -9.22 -2.29
N ILE A 132 -16.21 -8.59 -2.63
CA ILE A 132 -17.39 -8.43 -1.78
C ILE A 132 -18.57 -9.08 -2.45
N ALA A 133 -19.29 -9.93 -1.72
CA ALA A 133 -20.56 -10.48 -2.14
C ALA A 133 -21.71 -9.58 -1.70
N LEU A 134 -22.71 -9.48 -2.57
CA LEU A 134 -23.95 -8.73 -2.34
C LEU A 134 -25.12 -9.69 -2.39
N ALA A 135 -26.02 -9.55 -1.42
CA ALA A 135 -27.23 -10.35 -1.34
C ALA A 135 -28.40 -9.50 -0.81
N SER A 136 -29.61 -9.89 -1.13
CA SER A 136 -30.82 -9.25 -0.61
C SER A 136 -31.92 -10.26 -0.27
N GLY A 137 -32.85 -9.81 0.56
CA GLY A 137 -34.02 -10.60 0.91
C GLY A 137 -35.17 -9.71 1.33
N GLU A 138 -36.34 -10.32 1.48
CA GLU A 138 -37.53 -9.65 2.01
C GLU A 138 -38.01 -10.39 3.24
N LEU A 139 -38.37 -9.61 4.26
CA LEU A 139 -39.00 -10.09 5.49
C LEU A 139 -40.39 -9.44 5.63
N PRO A 140 -41.32 -10.11 6.30
CA PRO A 140 -42.60 -9.45 6.64
C PRO A 140 -42.34 -8.12 7.35
N ALA A 141 -43.19 -7.12 7.09
CA ALA A 141 -43.12 -5.84 7.76
C ALA A 141 -43.10 -6.02 9.29
N ALA A 142 -42.11 -5.44 9.93
CA ALA A 142 -41.92 -5.59 11.36
C ALA A 142 -42.98 -4.75 12.08
N SER A 143 -43.93 -5.37 12.75
CA SER A 143 -44.91 -4.69 13.58
C SER A 143 -44.38 -4.29 14.96
N ASP A 144 -43.28 -4.86 15.45
CA ASP A 144 -42.63 -4.48 16.71
C ASP A 144 -41.30 -5.25 16.85
N ARG A 145 -40.20 -4.73 16.34
CA ARG A 145 -38.85 -5.30 16.59
C ARG A 145 -38.18 -4.48 17.70
N SER A 146 -38.36 -4.90 18.93
CA SER A 146 -37.55 -4.45 20.07
C SER A 146 -36.39 -5.46 20.23
N GLY A 147 -35.22 -5.11 19.73
CA GLY A 147 -34.01 -5.94 19.89
C GLY A 147 -33.04 -5.84 18.70
N THR A 148 -31.82 -6.35 18.87
CA THR A 148 -30.86 -6.47 17.78
C THR A 148 -31.43 -7.39 16.70
N PRO A 149 -31.38 -7.02 15.41
CA PRO A 149 -31.88 -7.87 14.34
C PRO A 149 -31.23 -9.24 14.35
N ASP A 150 -32.01 -10.29 14.10
CA ASP A 150 -31.48 -11.63 13.88
C ASP A 150 -30.59 -11.64 12.63
N GLU A 151 -29.65 -12.56 12.63
CA GLU A 151 -28.78 -12.80 11.47
C GLU A 151 -29.63 -13.08 10.22
N PRO A 152 -29.43 -12.31 9.12
CA PRO A 152 -30.19 -12.51 7.91
C PRO A 152 -29.88 -13.87 7.25
N GLY A 153 -30.90 -14.54 6.76
CA GLY A 153 -30.79 -15.82 6.07
C GLY A 153 -31.78 -15.96 4.92
N ASN A 154 -31.68 -17.02 4.16
CA ASN A 154 -32.55 -17.27 2.99
C ASN A 154 -32.51 -16.15 1.95
N LEU A 155 -31.34 -15.50 1.78
CA LEU A 155 -31.15 -14.39 0.87
C LEU A 155 -31.04 -14.84 -0.58
N GLU A 156 -31.33 -13.94 -1.51
CA GLU A 156 -31.01 -14.06 -2.93
C GLU A 156 -29.61 -13.50 -3.16
N PHE A 157 -28.75 -14.28 -3.80
CA PHE A 157 -27.42 -13.84 -4.19
C PHE A 157 -27.50 -12.92 -5.40
N CYS A 158 -27.02 -11.67 -5.26
CA CYS A 158 -27.12 -10.66 -6.31
C CYS A 158 -25.82 -10.42 -7.07
N GLY A 159 -24.69 -10.92 -6.58
CA GLY A 159 -23.43 -10.85 -7.31
C GLY A 159 -22.20 -10.61 -6.46
N LEU A 160 -21.06 -10.51 -7.15
CA LEU A 160 -19.75 -10.19 -6.58
C LEU A 160 -19.25 -8.85 -7.12
N VAL A 161 -18.67 -8.05 -6.25
CA VAL A 161 -17.97 -6.82 -6.61
C VAL A 161 -16.49 -6.98 -6.28
N GLY A 162 -15.63 -6.79 -7.27
CA GLY A 162 -14.19 -6.77 -7.08
C GLY A 162 -13.68 -5.33 -7.00
N LEU A 163 -13.06 -5.00 -5.90
CA LEU A 163 -12.42 -3.72 -5.66
C LEU A 163 -10.92 -3.87 -5.85
N ILE A 164 -10.31 -2.93 -6.53
CA ILE A 164 -8.86 -2.86 -6.70
C ILE A 164 -8.39 -1.49 -6.26
N ASP A 165 -7.33 -1.48 -5.49
CA ASP A 165 -6.53 -0.27 -5.28
C ASP A 165 -5.48 -0.23 -6.40
N PRO A 166 -5.63 0.64 -7.40
CA PRO A 166 -4.71 0.65 -8.53
C PRO A 166 -3.33 1.08 -8.07
N LEU A 167 -2.31 0.41 -8.60
CA LEU A 167 -0.94 0.84 -8.41
C LEU A 167 -0.78 2.29 -8.86
N ARG A 168 -0.06 3.08 -8.08
CA ARG A 168 0.34 4.42 -8.51
C ARG A 168 1.14 4.32 -9.81
N PRO A 169 0.86 5.16 -10.82
CA PRO A 169 1.49 5.04 -12.14
C PRO A 169 3.02 4.99 -12.09
N GLU A 170 3.62 5.71 -11.14
CA GLU A 170 5.06 5.87 -10.99
C GLU A 170 5.72 4.67 -10.28
N ALA A 171 4.95 3.86 -9.53
CA ALA A 171 5.49 2.83 -8.64
C ALA A 171 6.31 1.77 -9.39
N ARG A 172 5.82 1.29 -10.53
CA ARG A 172 6.52 0.29 -11.35
C ARG A 172 7.87 0.81 -11.87
N ALA A 173 7.89 2.06 -12.36
CA ALA A 173 9.12 2.68 -12.84
C ALA A 173 10.13 2.90 -11.70
N ALA A 174 9.65 3.33 -10.54
CA ALA A 174 10.47 3.54 -9.35
C ALA A 174 11.09 2.23 -8.84
N VAL A 175 10.30 1.15 -8.75
CA VAL A 175 10.81 -0.19 -8.37
C VAL A 175 11.90 -0.67 -9.34
N ARG A 176 11.71 -0.49 -10.64
CA ARG A 176 12.72 -0.84 -11.65
C ARG A 176 14.01 -0.06 -11.44
N ARG A 177 13.95 1.28 -11.26
CA ARG A 177 15.11 2.13 -10.98
C ARG A 177 15.85 1.70 -9.70
N CYS A 178 15.13 1.35 -8.63
CA CYS A 178 15.74 0.79 -7.43
C CYS A 178 16.56 -0.47 -7.74
N ARG A 179 16.01 -1.41 -8.52
CA ARG A 179 16.71 -2.64 -8.90
C ARG A 179 17.94 -2.38 -9.77
N GLU A 180 17.82 -1.49 -10.76
CA GLU A 180 18.95 -1.05 -11.60
C GLU A 180 20.05 -0.39 -10.76
N ALA A 181 19.67 0.27 -9.67
CA ALA A 181 20.59 0.86 -8.69
C ALA A 181 21.15 -0.15 -7.67
N GLY A 182 20.84 -1.45 -7.79
CA GLY A 182 21.29 -2.50 -6.88
C GLY A 182 20.56 -2.51 -5.54
N ILE A 183 19.37 -1.89 -5.45
CA ILE A 183 18.56 -1.85 -4.24
C ILE A 183 17.48 -2.93 -4.33
N ARG A 184 17.45 -3.82 -3.34
CA ARG A 184 16.41 -4.81 -3.18
C ARG A 184 15.16 -4.16 -2.61
N VAL A 185 14.06 -4.25 -3.34
CA VAL A 185 12.74 -3.75 -2.89
C VAL A 185 11.94 -4.93 -2.39
N ILE A 186 11.40 -4.81 -1.17
CA ILE A 186 10.59 -5.84 -0.50
C ILE A 186 9.22 -5.22 -0.18
N MET A 187 8.15 -5.93 -0.52
CA MET A 187 6.80 -5.54 -0.17
C MET A 187 6.37 -6.27 1.11
N VAL A 188 5.92 -5.51 2.11
CA VAL A 188 5.38 -6.04 3.37
C VAL A 188 3.95 -5.56 3.53
N THR A 189 2.99 -6.49 3.55
CA THR A 189 1.55 -6.16 3.57
C THR A 189 0.77 -7.03 4.55
N GLY A 190 -0.37 -6.50 5.01
CA GLY A 190 -1.40 -7.27 5.72
C GLY A 190 -2.33 -8.07 4.81
N ASP A 191 -2.24 -7.89 3.48
CA ASP A 191 -3.09 -8.54 2.50
C ASP A 191 -2.86 -10.06 2.40
N HIS A 192 -3.85 -10.75 1.82
CA HIS A 192 -3.74 -12.18 1.54
C HIS A 192 -2.59 -12.49 0.57
N PRO A 193 -1.84 -13.61 0.72
CA PRO A 193 -0.71 -13.96 -0.14
C PRO A 193 -1.01 -13.93 -1.64
N VAL A 194 -2.20 -14.38 -2.06
CA VAL A 194 -2.62 -14.37 -3.47
C VAL A 194 -2.75 -12.94 -4.00
N THR A 195 -3.36 -12.05 -3.23
CA THR A 195 -3.49 -10.62 -3.57
C THR A 195 -2.12 -9.94 -3.61
N ALA A 196 -1.30 -10.20 -2.59
CA ALA A 196 0.05 -9.66 -2.50
C ALA A 196 0.93 -10.10 -3.69
N LEU A 197 0.84 -11.37 -4.11
CA LEU A 197 1.55 -11.87 -5.29
C LEU A 197 1.07 -11.19 -6.58
N ALA A 198 -0.24 -11.00 -6.75
CA ALA A 198 -0.79 -10.32 -7.93
C ALA A 198 -0.25 -8.88 -8.04
N ILE A 199 -0.27 -8.13 -6.94
CA ILE A 199 0.29 -6.77 -6.86
C ILE A 199 1.81 -6.77 -7.13
N ALA A 200 2.53 -7.73 -6.52
CA ALA A 200 3.98 -7.84 -6.69
C ALA A 200 4.39 -8.17 -8.13
N ARG A 201 3.63 -9.02 -8.83
CA ARG A 201 3.81 -9.28 -10.27
C ARG A 201 3.61 -8.02 -11.10
N ASP A 202 2.58 -7.28 -10.80
CA ASP A 202 2.31 -6.00 -11.47
C ASP A 202 3.42 -4.97 -11.24
N LEU A 203 4.01 -4.93 -10.06
CA LEU A 203 5.18 -4.10 -9.75
C LEU A 203 6.47 -4.64 -10.35
N GLY A 204 6.49 -5.89 -10.81
CA GLY A 204 7.69 -6.60 -11.23
C GLY A 204 8.58 -7.01 -10.04
N LEU A 205 8.04 -7.11 -8.83
CA LEU A 205 8.78 -7.52 -7.62
C LEU A 205 8.93 -9.03 -7.52
N ALA A 206 7.91 -9.79 -7.85
CA ALA A 206 7.90 -11.25 -7.78
C ALA A 206 7.40 -11.85 -9.09
N THR A 207 7.85 -13.07 -9.37
CA THR A 207 7.43 -13.86 -10.55
C THR A 207 6.57 -15.05 -10.15
N GLY A 208 6.81 -15.63 -8.97
CA GLY A 208 6.15 -16.83 -8.50
C GLY A 208 5.80 -16.81 -7.01
N PRO A 209 4.98 -17.78 -6.58
CA PRO A 209 4.54 -17.88 -5.19
C PRO A 209 5.69 -18.22 -4.22
N GLU A 210 6.79 -18.79 -4.69
CA GLU A 210 7.98 -19.13 -3.91
C GLU A 210 8.70 -17.90 -3.34
N GLU A 211 8.44 -16.72 -3.91
CA GLU A 211 8.98 -15.43 -3.45
C GLU A 211 8.09 -14.75 -2.40
N VAL A 212 6.92 -15.34 -2.12
CA VAL A 212 5.97 -14.85 -1.13
C VAL A 212 6.09 -15.68 0.14
N VAL A 213 6.24 -15.01 1.29
CA VAL A 213 6.24 -15.64 2.61
C VAL A 213 5.05 -15.10 3.41
N ALA A 214 4.23 -16.00 3.94
CA ALA A 214 3.13 -15.61 4.80
C ALA A 214 3.61 -15.35 6.24
N GLY A 215 2.97 -14.40 6.95
CA GLY A 215 3.28 -14.11 8.34
C GLY A 215 3.19 -15.34 9.26
N SER A 216 2.31 -16.30 8.94
CA SER A 216 2.21 -17.58 9.67
C SER A 216 3.46 -18.47 9.55
N GLU A 217 4.28 -18.28 8.53
CA GLU A 217 5.55 -18.99 8.33
C GLU A 217 6.71 -18.35 9.11
N LEU A 218 6.53 -17.10 9.55
CA LEU A 218 7.50 -16.31 10.30
C LEU A 218 7.34 -16.60 11.80
N SER A 219 8.12 -17.55 12.33
CA SER A 219 8.14 -17.89 13.74
C SER A 219 9.45 -17.47 14.39
N ALA A 220 9.37 -16.73 15.49
CA ALA A 220 10.52 -16.36 16.32
C ALA A 220 11.24 -17.57 16.92
N ASP A 221 10.54 -18.69 17.10
CA ASP A 221 11.11 -19.93 17.64
C ASP A 221 12.06 -20.65 16.68
N ARG A 222 12.11 -20.21 15.41
CA ARG A 222 12.97 -20.77 14.36
C ARG A 222 13.82 -19.69 13.69
N PRO A 223 14.83 -19.13 14.38
CA PRO A 223 15.57 -17.96 13.91
C PRO A 223 16.32 -18.18 12.57
N GLU A 224 16.84 -19.38 12.34
CA GLU A 224 17.51 -19.68 11.07
C GLU A 224 16.53 -19.73 9.89
N ALA A 225 15.36 -20.35 10.06
CA ALA A 225 14.31 -20.38 9.06
C ALA A 225 13.76 -18.97 8.78
N PHE A 226 13.64 -18.15 9.83
CA PHE A 226 13.23 -16.76 9.72
C PHE A 226 14.23 -15.94 8.87
N ARG A 227 15.54 -16.05 9.17
CA ARG A 227 16.60 -15.37 8.40
C ARG A 227 16.60 -15.83 6.94
N ALA A 228 16.51 -17.14 6.70
CA ALA A 228 16.44 -17.68 5.34
C ALA A 228 15.20 -17.16 4.58
N ALA A 229 14.07 -16.99 5.27
CA ALA A 229 12.87 -16.39 4.68
C ALA A 229 13.10 -14.91 4.30
N VAL A 230 13.74 -14.13 5.18
CA VAL A 230 14.06 -12.71 4.93
C VAL A 230 15.03 -12.55 3.74
N GLU A 231 15.98 -13.45 3.61
CA GLU A 231 16.93 -13.43 2.48
C GLU A 231 16.27 -13.81 1.15
N ARG A 232 15.33 -14.75 1.15
CA ARG A 232 14.68 -15.27 -0.06
C ARG A 232 13.53 -14.40 -0.54
N ALA A 233 12.65 -13.97 0.38
CA ALA A 233 11.37 -13.38 0.04
C ALA A 233 11.50 -11.97 -0.53
N THR A 234 10.72 -11.68 -1.55
CA THR A 234 10.47 -10.32 -2.05
C THR A 234 9.12 -9.76 -1.57
N VAL A 235 8.26 -10.66 -1.06
CA VAL A 235 6.93 -10.30 -0.57
C VAL A 235 6.67 -10.99 0.77
N PHE A 236 6.25 -10.21 1.76
CA PHE A 236 5.71 -10.71 3.02
C PHE A 236 4.23 -10.35 3.11
N ALA A 237 3.37 -11.37 3.24
CA ALA A 237 1.92 -11.23 3.23
C ALA A 237 1.31 -11.63 4.58
N ARG A 238 0.16 -11.04 4.96
CA ARG A 238 -0.50 -11.24 6.27
C ARG A 238 0.45 -11.06 7.45
N VAL A 239 1.27 -10.02 7.41
CA VAL A 239 2.27 -9.72 8.42
C VAL A 239 1.66 -8.88 9.53
N ALA A 240 1.83 -9.33 10.77
CA ALA A 240 1.48 -8.55 11.96
C ALA A 240 2.49 -7.40 12.19
N PRO A 241 2.12 -6.33 12.90
CA PRO A 241 3.01 -5.20 13.19
C PRO A 241 4.34 -5.59 13.82
N GLU A 242 4.33 -6.53 14.77
CA GLU A 242 5.52 -7.04 15.47
C GLU A 242 6.46 -7.77 14.49
N GLN A 243 5.90 -8.48 13.53
CA GLN A 243 6.67 -9.17 12.50
C GLN A 243 7.34 -8.22 11.52
N LYS A 244 6.73 -7.05 11.22
CA LYS A 244 7.39 -6.01 10.42
C LYS A 244 8.70 -5.56 11.07
N LEU A 245 8.67 -5.32 12.38
CA LEU A 245 9.86 -4.98 13.15
C LEU A 245 10.92 -6.09 13.11
N ALA A 246 10.50 -7.35 13.26
CA ALA A 246 11.40 -8.51 13.25
C ALA A 246 12.06 -8.71 11.87
N ILE A 247 11.33 -8.48 10.77
CA ILE A 247 11.88 -8.53 9.39
C ILE A 247 12.99 -7.49 9.23
N VAL A 248 12.76 -6.25 9.69
CA VAL A 248 13.76 -5.18 9.61
C VAL A 248 14.99 -5.53 10.43
N ALA A 249 14.81 -6.04 11.66
CA ALA A 249 15.91 -6.44 12.53
C ALA A 249 16.75 -7.56 11.88
N ALA A 250 16.10 -8.60 11.37
CA ALA A 250 16.79 -9.71 10.71
C ALA A 250 17.57 -9.29 9.46
N ALA A 251 17.02 -8.38 8.66
CA ALA A 251 17.73 -7.83 7.51
C ALA A 251 18.97 -7.02 7.93
N GLN A 252 18.88 -6.23 9.01
CA GLN A 252 20.03 -5.49 9.56
C GLN A 252 21.10 -6.44 10.13
N GLU A 253 20.69 -7.51 10.85
CA GLU A 253 21.60 -8.53 11.35
C GLU A 253 22.33 -9.28 10.23
N ALA A 254 21.69 -9.43 9.06
CA ALA A 254 22.32 -9.97 7.85
C ALA A 254 23.28 -8.98 7.17
N GLY A 255 23.46 -7.76 7.72
CA GLY A 255 24.38 -6.75 7.20
C GLY A 255 23.76 -5.79 6.17
N HIS A 256 22.46 -5.85 5.94
CA HIS A 256 21.80 -4.92 5.02
C HIS A 256 21.55 -3.55 5.65
N TYR A 257 21.69 -2.51 4.84
CA TYR A 257 21.26 -1.15 5.18
C TYR A 257 19.80 -0.99 4.77
N VAL A 258 18.91 -0.89 5.74
CA VAL A 258 17.46 -1.01 5.54
C VAL A 258 16.79 0.35 5.59
N ALA A 259 16.06 0.69 4.52
CA ALA A 259 15.07 1.76 4.51
C ALA A 259 13.66 1.17 4.61
N VAL A 260 12.81 1.77 5.43
CA VAL A 260 11.40 1.37 5.59
C VAL A 260 10.51 2.53 5.21
N THR A 261 9.47 2.26 4.42
CA THR A 261 8.39 3.22 4.15
C THR A 261 7.12 2.77 4.84
N GLY A 262 6.37 3.70 5.42
CA GLY A 262 5.10 3.40 6.07
C GLY A 262 4.25 4.66 6.27
N ASP A 263 2.96 4.46 6.52
CA ASP A 263 1.98 5.53 6.71
C ASP A 263 1.16 5.36 7.99
N GLY A 264 1.11 4.16 8.55
CA GLY A 264 0.28 3.81 9.68
C GLY A 264 0.98 3.82 11.04
N VAL A 265 0.18 3.85 12.10
CA VAL A 265 0.65 3.68 13.48
C VAL A 265 1.39 2.35 13.66
N ASN A 266 0.94 1.31 12.96
CA ASN A 266 1.51 -0.04 12.99
C ASN A 266 2.91 -0.12 12.37
N ASP A 267 3.31 0.89 11.58
CA ASP A 267 4.61 0.95 10.93
C ASP A 267 5.67 1.67 11.77
N ALA A 268 5.24 2.47 12.76
CA ALA A 268 6.12 3.30 13.56
C ALA A 268 7.29 2.55 14.23
N PRO A 269 7.11 1.35 14.81
CA PRO A 269 8.23 0.59 15.36
C PRO A 269 9.27 0.20 14.30
N ALA A 270 8.82 -0.20 13.11
CA ALA A 270 9.69 -0.57 11.99
C ALA A 270 10.39 0.66 11.40
N LEU A 271 9.68 1.80 11.25
CA LEU A 271 10.23 3.08 10.80
C LEU A 271 11.36 3.55 11.73
N ARG A 272 11.15 3.48 13.04
CA ARG A 272 12.16 3.88 14.05
C ARG A 272 13.35 2.95 14.09
N ARG A 273 13.16 1.65 13.84
CA ARG A 273 14.21 0.64 13.86
C ARG A 273 15.10 0.70 12.62
N ALA A 274 14.55 1.05 11.47
CA ALA A 274 15.27 1.11 10.19
C ALA A 274 16.46 2.07 10.24
N ASN A 275 17.45 1.86 9.36
CA ASN A 275 18.53 2.82 9.17
C ASN A 275 17.99 4.15 8.61
N ILE A 276 16.95 4.06 7.75
CA ILE A 276 16.20 5.21 7.27
C ILE A 276 14.71 4.87 7.34
N GLY A 277 13.98 5.52 8.26
CA GLY A 277 12.51 5.51 8.28
C GLY A 277 11.96 6.63 7.40
N ILE A 278 10.99 6.33 6.55
CA ILE A 278 10.38 7.28 5.60
C ILE A 278 8.87 7.22 5.77
N ALA A 279 8.26 8.30 6.23
CA ALA A 279 6.80 8.38 6.38
C ALA A 279 6.14 9.14 5.23
N MET A 280 4.89 8.80 4.94
CA MET A 280 4.02 9.57 4.06
C MET A 280 3.58 10.86 4.76
N GLY A 281 3.60 11.99 4.04
CA GLY A 281 3.32 13.30 4.62
C GLY A 281 1.84 13.64 4.65
N LYS A 282 1.12 13.37 3.53
CA LYS A 282 -0.32 13.67 3.40
C LYS A 282 -1.19 12.56 3.96
N GLY A 283 -0.91 11.31 3.57
CA GLY A 283 -1.66 10.13 4.00
C GLY A 283 -1.15 9.49 5.28
N GLY A 284 0.05 9.86 5.74
CA GLY A 284 0.64 9.29 6.94
C GLY A 284 0.05 9.83 8.24
N THR A 285 0.00 8.98 9.27
CA THR A 285 -0.38 9.38 10.63
C THR A 285 0.72 10.21 11.30
N ASP A 286 0.34 11.01 12.30
CA ASP A 286 1.32 11.77 13.09
C ASP A 286 2.37 10.86 13.74
N VAL A 287 1.93 9.71 14.23
CA VAL A 287 2.80 8.70 14.86
C VAL A 287 3.85 8.17 13.89
N ALA A 288 3.47 7.90 12.63
CA ALA A 288 4.41 7.47 11.59
C ALA A 288 5.40 8.58 11.24
N ARG A 289 4.92 9.84 11.11
CA ARG A 289 5.77 11.00 10.83
C ARG A 289 6.79 11.26 11.95
N GLU A 290 6.38 11.16 13.21
CA GLU A 290 7.29 11.33 14.36
C GLU A 290 8.31 10.19 14.51
N ALA A 291 7.97 8.98 14.04
CA ALA A 291 8.87 7.84 14.08
C ALA A 291 9.91 7.83 12.95
N ALA A 292 9.66 8.56 11.87
CA ALA A 292 10.47 8.55 10.66
C ALA A 292 11.57 9.61 10.69
N GLY A 293 12.71 9.31 10.04
CA GLY A 293 13.79 10.28 9.81
C GLY A 293 13.53 11.20 8.61
N LEU A 294 12.67 10.77 7.67
CA LEU A 294 12.28 11.51 6.47
C LEU A 294 10.76 11.48 6.29
N VAL A 295 10.20 12.56 5.75
CA VAL A 295 8.77 12.65 5.43
C VAL A 295 8.61 13.06 3.97
N LEU A 296 7.85 12.27 3.20
CA LEU A 296 7.53 12.54 1.80
C LEU A 296 6.32 13.47 1.70
N SER A 297 6.54 14.71 1.33
CA SER A 297 5.47 15.71 1.21
C SER A 297 4.45 15.42 0.10
N ASP A 298 4.84 14.64 -0.90
CA ASP A 298 4.02 14.27 -2.06
C ASP A 298 3.45 12.85 -2.00
N ASP A 299 3.80 12.07 -0.96
CA ASP A 299 3.45 10.65 -0.78
C ASP A 299 3.87 9.76 -1.97
N ASN A 300 4.89 10.17 -2.72
CA ASN A 300 5.29 9.49 -3.93
C ASN A 300 6.57 8.66 -3.71
N PHE A 301 6.47 7.33 -3.89
CA PHE A 301 7.61 6.43 -3.78
C PHE A 301 8.76 6.77 -4.77
N ALA A 302 8.45 7.34 -5.94
CA ALA A 302 9.46 7.76 -6.91
C ALA A 302 10.38 8.87 -6.37
N THR A 303 9.89 9.70 -5.45
CA THR A 303 10.69 10.75 -4.79
C THR A 303 11.80 10.16 -3.93
N ILE A 304 11.60 8.97 -3.34
CA ILE A 304 12.66 8.24 -2.62
C ILE A 304 13.80 7.89 -3.58
N VAL A 305 13.46 7.41 -4.77
CA VAL A 305 14.46 7.03 -5.78
C VAL A 305 15.27 8.24 -6.23
N ASN A 306 14.61 9.38 -6.44
CA ASN A 306 15.29 10.63 -6.76
C ASN A 306 16.23 11.05 -5.62
N GLY A 307 15.78 10.96 -4.36
CA GLY A 307 16.63 11.23 -3.20
C GLY A 307 17.86 10.32 -3.11
N ILE A 308 17.72 9.05 -3.48
CA ILE A 308 18.85 8.11 -3.54
C ILE A 308 19.84 8.52 -4.64
N GLU A 309 19.37 8.91 -5.83
CA GLU A 309 20.22 9.40 -6.92
C GLU A 309 21.02 10.64 -6.52
N GLU A 310 20.34 11.64 -5.97
CA GLU A 310 20.97 12.87 -5.48
C GLU A 310 21.98 12.60 -4.36
N GLY A 311 21.62 11.73 -3.42
CA GLY A 311 22.55 11.31 -2.36
C GLY A 311 23.80 10.62 -2.90
N ARG A 312 23.69 9.80 -3.95
CA ARG A 312 24.84 9.17 -4.61
C ARG A 312 25.67 10.16 -5.39
N ILE A 313 25.06 11.17 -6.01
CA ILE A 313 25.74 12.27 -6.68
C ILE A 313 26.54 13.08 -5.64
N ALA A 314 25.90 13.50 -4.57
CA ALA A 314 26.54 14.23 -3.49
C ALA A 314 27.74 13.45 -2.88
N TYR A 315 27.56 12.16 -2.60
CA TYR A 315 28.65 11.31 -2.11
C TYR A 315 29.83 11.22 -3.09
N ARG A 316 29.53 11.07 -4.39
CA ARG A 316 30.57 11.05 -5.44
C ARG A 316 31.32 12.37 -5.50
N ASN A 317 30.60 13.49 -5.41
CA ASN A 317 31.21 14.82 -5.42
C ASN A 317 32.12 15.04 -4.19
N ILE A 318 31.65 14.70 -3.00
CA ILE A 318 32.48 14.71 -1.78
C ILE A 318 33.74 13.87 -1.95
N ARG A 319 33.61 12.69 -2.51
CA ARG A 319 34.75 11.81 -2.78
C ARG A 319 35.75 12.43 -3.75
N HIS A 320 35.29 13.11 -4.81
CA HIS A 320 36.16 13.82 -5.75
C HIS A 320 36.89 14.97 -5.06
N VAL A 321 36.21 15.76 -4.22
CA VAL A 321 36.84 16.83 -3.42
C VAL A 321 37.93 16.27 -2.50
N VAL A 322 37.64 15.19 -1.77
CA VAL A 322 38.63 14.55 -0.89
C VAL A 322 39.83 14.02 -1.70
N TYR A 323 39.61 13.44 -2.87
CA TYR A 323 40.70 13.01 -3.76
C TYR A 323 41.58 14.18 -4.20
N LEU A 324 40.98 15.30 -4.58
CA LEU A 324 41.70 16.50 -5.00
C LEU A 324 42.55 17.04 -3.87
N LEU A 325 41.98 17.20 -2.68
CA LEU A 325 42.69 17.70 -1.50
C LEU A 325 43.89 16.83 -1.11
N ILE A 326 43.70 15.51 -1.08
CA ILE A 326 44.81 14.58 -0.78
C ILE A 326 45.89 14.65 -1.86
N ALA A 327 45.52 14.64 -3.14
CA ALA A 327 46.48 14.69 -4.24
C ALA A 327 47.26 15.99 -4.25
N ALA A 328 46.61 17.12 -4.04
CA ALA A 328 47.25 18.43 -3.96
C ALA A 328 48.22 18.48 -2.77
N GLY A 329 47.76 18.08 -1.58
CA GLY A 329 48.62 18.07 -0.37
C GLY A 329 49.81 17.15 -0.50
N VAL A 330 49.70 15.98 -1.08
CA VAL A 330 50.81 15.06 -1.36
C VAL A 330 51.79 15.67 -2.36
N ALA A 331 51.28 16.33 -3.40
CA ALA A 331 52.14 16.98 -4.41
C ALA A 331 52.93 18.14 -3.77
N GLU A 332 52.34 18.93 -2.90
CA GLU A 332 53.03 20.00 -2.18
C GLU A 332 54.13 19.46 -1.27
N VAL A 333 53.84 18.43 -0.48
CA VAL A 333 54.80 17.79 0.42
C VAL A 333 55.97 17.20 -0.37
N LEU A 334 55.69 16.51 -1.49
CA LEU A 334 56.71 15.94 -2.35
C LEU A 334 57.57 17.03 -3.02
N THR A 335 56.95 18.13 -3.49
CA THR A 335 57.66 19.23 -4.15
C THR A 335 58.65 19.92 -3.19
N VAL A 336 58.17 20.26 -1.99
CA VAL A 336 59.01 20.90 -0.97
C VAL A 336 60.07 19.92 -0.45
N GLY A 337 59.70 18.67 -0.16
CA GLY A 337 60.60 17.65 0.34
C GLY A 337 61.72 17.32 -0.65
N LEU A 338 61.41 17.19 -1.94
CA LEU A 338 62.36 16.92 -2.98
C LEU A 338 63.33 18.10 -3.19
N ALA A 339 62.81 19.33 -3.16
CA ALA A 339 63.66 20.54 -3.26
C ALA A 339 64.71 20.61 -2.13
N VAL A 340 64.28 20.31 -0.90
CA VAL A 340 65.18 20.26 0.26
C VAL A 340 66.20 19.15 0.12
N LEU A 341 65.80 17.94 -0.30
CA LEU A 341 66.71 16.79 -0.46
C LEU A 341 67.83 17.03 -1.52
N VAL A 342 67.52 17.72 -2.60
CA VAL A 342 68.42 17.98 -3.72
C VAL A 342 69.21 19.28 -3.50
N GLY A 343 68.91 20.05 -2.42
CA GLY A 343 69.59 21.31 -2.10
C GLY A 343 69.16 22.49 -2.97
N LEU A 344 67.95 22.41 -3.54
CA LEU A 344 67.33 23.52 -4.30
C LEU A 344 66.69 24.56 -3.36
N PRO A 345 66.58 25.83 -3.76
CA PRO A 345 65.83 26.81 -3.03
C PRO A 345 64.36 26.34 -2.89
N LEU A 346 63.72 26.71 -1.78
CA LEU A 346 62.28 26.39 -1.55
C LEU A 346 61.44 26.93 -2.71
N PRO A 347 60.66 26.05 -3.40
CA PRO A 347 59.88 26.44 -4.57
C PRO A 347 58.75 27.41 -4.23
N LEU A 348 58.26 27.37 -3.00
CA LEU A 348 57.18 28.23 -2.49
C LEU A 348 57.48 28.63 -1.05
N LEU A 349 57.23 29.91 -0.71
CA LEU A 349 57.25 30.38 0.65
C LEU A 349 55.98 29.94 1.41
N PRO A 350 56.01 29.79 2.73
CA PRO A 350 54.84 29.36 3.52
C PRO A 350 53.57 30.18 3.24
N VAL A 351 53.71 31.50 3.04
CA VAL A 351 52.57 32.38 2.70
C VAL A 351 52.02 32.10 1.31
N GLN A 352 52.88 31.75 0.36
CA GLN A 352 52.45 31.37 -1.00
C GLN A 352 51.72 30.00 -1.00
N LEU A 353 52.19 29.03 -0.21
CA LEU A 353 51.50 27.77 0.02
C LEU A 353 50.12 27.98 0.64
N LEU A 354 50.03 28.82 1.66
CA LEU A 354 48.75 29.16 2.28
C LEU A 354 47.79 29.83 1.29
N TRP A 355 48.29 30.76 0.47
CA TRP A 355 47.51 31.41 -0.58
C TRP A 355 47.04 30.42 -1.64
N LEU A 356 47.91 29.52 -2.08
CA LEU A 356 47.59 28.48 -3.07
C LEU A 356 46.47 27.57 -2.54
N ASN A 357 46.58 27.11 -1.30
CA ASN A 357 45.60 26.26 -0.67
C ASN A 357 44.24 26.98 -0.47
N LEU A 358 44.26 28.25 -0.09
CA LEU A 358 43.03 29.02 0.10
C LEU A 358 42.32 29.30 -1.21
N VAL A 359 43.02 29.68 -2.27
CA VAL A 359 42.42 30.13 -3.52
C VAL A 359 42.12 28.96 -4.46
N THR A 360 43.07 28.04 -4.64
CA THR A 360 42.88 26.91 -5.55
C THR A 360 41.97 25.84 -4.94
N ASN A 361 42.28 25.38 -3.74
CA ASN A 361 41.47 24.29 -3.14
C ASN A 361 40.10 24.82 -2.72
N GLY A 362 40.01 26.00 -2.06
CA GLY A 362 38.73 26.53 -1.58
C GLY A 362 37.72 26.81 -2.70
N ILE A 363 38.14 27.36 -3.84
CA ILE A 363 37.23 27.65 -4.97
C ILE A 363 36.89 26.39 -5.72
N GLN A 364 37.89 25.49 -5.94
CA GLN A 364 37.67 24.24 -6.65
C GLN A 364 36.79 23.27 -5.86
N ASP A 365 36.94 23.21 -4.54
CA ASP A 365 36.14 22.36 -3.66
C ASP A 365 34.65 22.74 -3.72
N VAL A 366 34.38 24.07 -3.70
CA VAL A 366 32.99 24.53 -3.89
C VAL A 366 32.47 24.20 -5.28
N GLY A 367 33.27 24.37 -6.34
CA GLY A 367 32.84 24.05 -7.71
C GLY A 367 32.64 22.56 -7.96
N LEU A 368 33.31 21.67 -7.21
CA LEU A 368 33.16 20.21 -7.32
C LEU A 368 32.10 19.63 -6.38
N ALA A 369 31.70 20.38 -5.34
CA ALA A 369 30.68 19.95 -4.40
C ALA A 369 29.26 20.06 -4.97
N PHE A 370 29.05 20.92 -5.95
CA PHE A 370 27.79 21.14 -6.68
C PHE A 370 27.91 20.66 -8.12
#